data_82afd610deff853ed631879323e2b5ab
#
_entry.id   82afd610deff853ed631879323e2b5ab
#
_cell.length_a   1.000
_cell.length_b   1.000
_cell.length_c   1.000
_cell.angle_alpha   90.00
_cell.angle_beta   90.00
_cell.angle_gamma   90.00
#
_symmetry.space_group_name_H-M   'P 1'
#
loop_
_entity.id
_entity.type
_entity.pdbx_description
1 polymer ?
#
loop_
_entity_poly.entity_id
_entity_poly.type
_entity_poly.pdbx_seq_one_letter_code
_entity_poly.pdbx_strand_id
1 'polypeptide(L)'
;MILEGKKFNFLGDSITEGHGTSAPEKVFHQIIKERYKLKEARNYGIGGTRIARQTAPSLSERHDLDFNLRAPEMDDDADVVVVFGGTNDFGHGDANVGTMSDRGLYTFYGACHSLCQTLINKYPTSRIVFMTPLHRLCEDLVGGTAQLKKDIDAPLKVYVDAIREVTACYSIPIIDLYATSGLQPNVDVIKEKYVPDGLHPNDAGHEILAEVIANALLSL
;
A
#
# COMPACT_ATOMS: atom_id res chain seq x y z
N MET A 1 -8.03 -18.58 -1.19
CA MET A 1 -7.59 -19.24 0.09
C MET A 1 -8.70 -19.20 1.14
N ILE A 2 -8.59 -19.99 2.23
CA ILE A 2 -9.48 -19.87 3.39
C ILE A 2 -8.99 -18.74 4.26
N LEU A 3 -9.87 -17.81 4.67
CA LEU A 3 -9.52 -16.66 5.51
C LEU A 3 -9.79 -16.92 7.00
N GLU A 4 -10.85 -17.68 7.32
CA GLU A 4 -11.26 -17.97 8.70
C GLU A 4 -10.12 -18.54 9.55
N GLY A 5 -9.92 -17.99 10.75
CA GLY A 5 -8.90 -18.42 11.70
C GLY A 5 -7.46 -17.98 11.37
N LYS A 6 -7.23 -17.32 10.24
CA LYS A 6 -5.91 -16.86 9.80
C LYS A 6 -5.46 -15.57 10.49
N LYS A 7 -4.14 -15.41 10.65
CA LYS A 7 -3.50 -14.20 11.16
C LYS A 7 -2.92 -13.40 10.00
N PHE A 8 -3.30 -12.15 9.92
CA PHE A 8 -2.87 -11.23 8.87
C PHE A 8 -2.02 -10.10 9.44
N ASN A 9 -0.92 -9.78 8.78
CA ASN A 9 -0.17 -8.55 8.97
C ASN A 9 -0.43 -7.62 7.77
N PHE A 10 -0.94 -6.41 8.03
CA PHE A 10 -1.19 -5.39 7.00
C PHE A 10 -0.14 -4.28 7.13
N LEU A 11 0.88 -4.31 6.28
CA LEU A 11 1.90 -3.27 6.17
C LEU A 11 1.40 -2.18 5.22
N GLY A 12 1.36 -0.93 5.68
CA GLY A 12 0.84 0.13 4.84
C GLY A 12 1.12 1.55 5.34
N ASP A 13 0.44 2.48 4.70
CA ASP A 13 0.48 3.91 4.98
C ASP A 13 -0.78 4.42 5.69
N SER A 14 -1.20 5.67 5.43
CA SER A 14 -2.38 6.30 6.04
C SER A 14 -3.69 5.56 5.76
N ILE A 15 -3.83 4.94 4.59
CA ILE A 15 -5.06 4.22 4.24
C ILE A 15 -5.16 2.94 5.09
N THR A 16 -4.06 2.24 5.28
CA THR A 16 -4.00 1.06 6.18
C THR A 16 -4.12 1.48 7.64
N GLU A 17 -3.53 2.62 8.05
CA GLU A 17 -3.69 3.17 9.39
C GLU A 17 -5.16 3.49 9.71
N GLY A 18 -5.93 3.90 8.71
CA GLY A 18 -7.35 4.21 8.82
C GLY A 18 -7.71 5.69 8.70
N HIS A 19 -6.85 6.51 8.09
CA HIS A 19 -7.21 7.89 7.76
C HIS A 19 -8.45 7.92 6.86
N GLY A 20 -9.36 8.85 7.16
CA GLY A 20 -10.65 8.97 6.47
C GLY A 20 -11.78 8.18 7.13
N THR A 21 -11.49 7.20 8.00
CA THR A 21 -12.52 6.44 8.74
C THR A 21 -12.93 7.14 10.03
N SER A 22 -14.17 6.91 10.45
CA SER A 22 -14.73 7.47 11.68
C SER A 22 -14.28 6.70 12.95
N ALA A 23 -13.85 5.44 12.80
CA ALA A 23 -13.44 4.58 13.90
C ALA A 23 -12.54 3.44 13.42
N PRO A 24 -11.67 2.87 14.29
CA PRO A 24 -10.75 1.79 13.93
C PRO A 24 -11.42 0.56 13.32
N GLU A 25 -12.61 0.19 13.80
CA GLU A 25 -13.38 -0.95 13.29
C GLU A 25 -13.92 -0.75 11.87
N LYS A 26 -13.88 0.48 11.36
CA LYS A 26 -14.29 0.85 10.00
C LYS A 26 -13.15 0.73 8.97
N VAL A 27 -11.95 0.43 9.42
CA VAL A 27 -10.82 0.23 8.51
C VAL A 27 -10.99 -1.11 7.78
N PHE A 28 -10.72 -1.16 6.48
CA PHE A 28 -10.96 -2.32 5.61
C PHE A 28 -10.49 -3.65 6.21
N HIS A 29 -9.32 -3.70 6.83
CA HIS A 29 -8.78 -4.94 7.39
C HIS A 29 -9.53 -5.39 8.65
N GLN A 30 -10.10 -4.47 9.45
CA GLN A 30 -10.95 -4.84 10.58
C GLN A 30 -12.33 -5.31 10.11
N ILE A 31 -12.88 -4.69 9.06
CA ILE A 31 -14.10 -5.17 8.40
C ILE A 31 -13.90 -6.61 7.88
N ILE A 32 -12.78 -6.87 7.22
CA ILE A 32 -12.43 -8.22 6.74
C ILE A 32 -12.31 -9.19 7.92
N LYS A 33 -11.63 -8.78 9.01
CA LYS A 33 -11.48 -9.60 10.21
C LYS A 33 -12.82 -10.06 10.75
N GLU A 34 -13.74 -9.14 11.00
CA GLU A 34 -15.05 -9.45 11.55
C GLU A 34 -15.91 -10.29 10.58
N ARG A 35 -15.94 -9.90 9.30
CA ARG A 35 -16.78 -10.54 8.28
C ARG A 35 -16.34 -11.96 7.95
N TYR A 36 -15.03 -12.19 7.89
CA TYR A 36 -14.44 -13.49 7.50
C TYR A 36 -13.79 -14.23 8.67
N LYS A 37 -14.01 -13.76 9.90
CA LYS A 37 -13.56 -14.40 11.15
C LYS A 37 -12.04 -14.66 11.16
N LEU A 38 -11.25 -13.67 10.77
CA LEU A 38 -9.81 -13.78 10.93
C LEU A 38 -9.47 -13.89 12.42
N LYS A 39 -8.46 -14.69 12.74
CA LYS A 39 -7.95 -14.75 14.12
C LYS A 39 -7.34 -13.40 14.53
N GLU A 40 -6.56 -12.79 13.63
CA GLU A 40 -5.95 -11.49 13.83
C GLU A 40 -5.88 -10.70 12.52
N ALA A 41 -6.03 -9.39 12.61
CA ALA A 41 -5.73 -8.43 11.55
C ALA A 41 -4.88 -7.32 12.18
N ARG A 42 -3.55 -7.49 12.13
CA ARG A 42 -2.60 -6.55 12.73
C ARG A 42 -2.35 -5.41 11.79
N ASN A 43 -2.51 -4.20 12.30
CA ASN A 43 -2.35 -2.97 11.54
C ASN A 43 -0.94 -2.40 11.72
N TYR A 44 -0.13 -2.48 10.68
CA TYR A 44 1.17 -1.83 10.57
C TYR A 44 1.13 -0.62 9.64
N GLY A 45 -0.02 0.04 9.52
CA GLY A 45 -0.19 1.30 8.79
C GLY A 45 0.41 2.47 9.56
N ILE A 46 1.21 3.30 8.89
CA ILE A 46 1.71 4.58 9.41
C ILE A 46 1.54 5.64 8.32
N GLY A 47 0.75 6.67 8.61
CA GLY A 47 0.44 7.74 7.66
C GLY A 47 1.69 8.47 7.15
N GLY A 48 1.69 8.80 5.86
CA GLY A 48 2.77 9.51 5.21
C GLY A 48 4.01 8.67 4.87
N THR A 49 4.06 7.39 5.27
CA THR A 49 5.23 6.54 5.01
C THR A 49 5.28 6.01 3.58
N ARG A 50 6.47 5.69 3.12
CA ARG A 50 6.82 5.32 1.75
C ARG A 50 7.46 3.94 1.71
N ILE A 51 7.46 3.31 0.54
CA ILE A 51 8.21 2.08 0.31
C ILE A 51 9.69 2.40 0.20
N ALA A 52 10.03 3.45 -0.58
CA ALA A 52 11.39 3.89 -0.77
C ALA A 52 11.89 4.76 0.39
N ARG A 53 13.17 4.59 0.74
CA ARG A 53 13.87 5.44 1.70
C ARG A 53 14.16 6.80 1.09
N GLN A 54 13.98 7.84 1.88
CA GLN A 54 14.23 9.20 1.45
C GLN A 54 15.73 9.55 1.52
N THR A 55 16.18 10.44 0.65
CA THR A 55 17.55 10.94 0.63
C THR A 55 17.75 12.08 1.63
N ALA A 56 16.68 12.82 1.96
CA ALA A 56 16.66 13.86 2.97
C ALA A 56 15.58 13.59 4.02
N PRO A 57 15.79 13.97 5.29
CA PRO A 57 14.79 13.84 6.33
C PRO A 57 13.50 14.58 5.97
N SER A 58 12.37 13.96 6.24
CA SER A 58 11.06 14.58 6.09
C SER A 58 10.80 15.60 7.19
N LEU A 59 9.86 16.53 6.97
CA LEU A 59 9.42 17.48 8.01
C LEU A 59 8.82 16.75 9.23
N SER A 60 8.30 15.56 9.05
CA SER A 60 7.84 14.68 10.12
C SER A 60 8.69 13.41 10.11
N GLU A 61 9.42 13.14 11.18
CA GLU A 61 10.23 11.93 11.37
C GLU A 61 9.39 10.65 11.18
N ARG A 62 8.11 10.72 11.50
CA ARG A 62 7.18 9.61 11.30
C ARG A 62 7.09 9.18 9.84
N HIS A 63 7.20 10.10 8.90
CA HIS A 63 7.17 9.80 7.47
C HIS A 63 8.42 9.05 6.99
N ASP A 64 9.52 9.09 7.74
CA ASP A 64 10.76 8.39 7.40
C ASP A 64 10.83 6.95 7.91
N LEU A 65 9.77 6.49 8.58
CA LEU A 65 9.57 5.08 8.92
C LEU A 65 9.15 4.30 7.68
N ASP A 66 10.05 4.16 6.71
CA ASP A 66 9.78 3.48 5.44
C ASP A 66 9.39 2.00 5.64
N PHE A 67 8.75 1.41 4.62
CA PHE A 67 8.26 0.03 4.72
C PHE A 67 9.41 -0.98 4.91
N ASN A 68 10.57 -0.74 4.30
CA ASN A 68 11.73 -1.61 4.43
C ASN A 68 12.31 -1.59 5.85
N LEU A 69 12.18 -0.45 6.57
CA LEU A 69 12.58 -0.33 7.96
C LEU A 69 11.62 -1.11 8.88
N ARG A 70 10.30 -1.09 8.59
CA ARG A 70 9.26 -1.66 9.46
C ARG A 70 8.94 -3.13 9.19
N ALA A 71 9.14 -3.60 7.96
CA ALA A 71 8.82 -4.98 7.60
C ALA A 71 9.54 -6.03 8.49
N PRO A 72 10.82 -5.87 8.85
CA PRO A 72 11.51 -6.78 9.76
C PRO A 72 10.91 -6.83 11.18
N GLU A 73 10.27 -5.75 11.63
CA GLU A 73 9.74 -5.60 13.00
C GLU A 73 8.32 -6.13 13.18
N MET A 74 7.67 -6.56 12.09
CA MET A 74 6.32 -7.14 12.19
C MET A 74 6.33 -8.51 12.86
N ASP A 75 5.22 -8.90 13.50
CA ASP A 75 5.06 -10.21 14.13
C ASP A 75 5.34 -11.37 13.15
N ASP A 76 6.11 -12.36 13.60
CA ASP A 76 6.62 -13.46 12.76
C ASP A 76 5.56 -14.53 12.44
N ASP A 77 4.47 -14.60 13.20
CA ASP A 77 3.47 -15.68 13.15
C ASP A 77 2.28 -15.39 12.24
N ALA A 78 2.46 -14.52 11.24
CA ALA A 78 1.41 -14.25 10.26
C ALA A 78 1.25 -15.40 9.25
N ASP A 79 0.01 -15.79 8.97
CA ASP A 79 -0.31 -16.69 7.85
C ASP A 79 -0.29 -15.95 6.51
N VAL A 80 -0.65 -14.66 6.54
CA VAL A 80 -0.73 -13.80 5.35
C VAL A 80 -0.15 -12.42 5.66
N VAL A 81 0.69 -11.92 4.77
CA VAL A 81 1.23 -10.57 4.82
C VAL A 81 0.70 -9.79 3.61
N VAL A 82 0.05 -8.69 3.87
CA VAL A 82 -0.51 -7.80 2.84
C VAL A 82 0.23 -6.48 2.87
N VAL A 83 0.74 -6.04 1.72
CA VAL A 83 1.46 -4.78 1.56
C VAL A 83 0.63 -3.81 0.74
N PHE A 84 0.38 -2.61 1.27
CA PHE A 84 -0.40 -1.57 0.60
C PHE A 84 0.30 -0.22 0.71
N GLY A 85 0.95 0.24 -0.36
CA GLY A 85 1.72 1.48 -0.37
C GLY A 85 2.08 1.95 -1.78
N GLY A 86 2.88 3.01 -1.85
CA GLY A 86 3.35 3.62 -3.11
C GLY A 86 2.70 4.97 -3.42
N THR A 87 1.54 5.28 -2.84
CA THR A 87 0.87 6.58 -3.04
C THR A 87 1.69 7.75 -2.48
N ASN A 88 2.42 7.54 -1.37
CA ASN A 88 3.28 8.57 -0.77
C ASN A 88 4.63 8.69 -1.48
N ASP A 89 5.13 7.61 -2.05
CA ASP A 89 6.31 7.65 -2.93
C ASP A 89 6.05 8.57 -4.13
N PHE A 90 4.86 8.46 -4.74
CA PHE A 90 4.39 9.40 -5.75
C PHE A 90 4.17 10.80 -5.16
N GLY A 91 3.40 10.92 -4.06
CA GLY A 91 2.84 12.18 -3.57
C GLY A 91 3.88 13.16 -3.03
N HIS A 92 4.81 12.69 -2.21
CA HIS A 92 5.76 13.55 -1.50
C HIS A 92 7.11 12.88 -1.19
N GLY A 93 7.43 11.76 -1.83
CA GLY A 93 8.75 11.16 -1.74
C GLY A 93 9.80 11.91 -2.55
N ASP A 94 11.05 11.90 -2.11
CA ASP A 94 12.20 12.44 -2.85
C ASP A 94 13.01 11.35 -3.59
N ALA A 95 12.70 10.08 -3.32
CA ALA A 95 13.31 8.96 -4.00
C ALA A 95 12.85 8.87 -5.46
N ASN A 96 13.79 8.68 -6.36
CA ASN A 96 13.50 8.49 -7.76
C ASN A 96 12.77 7.17 -8.02
N VAL A 97 12.01 7.09 -9.11
CA VAL A 97 11.38 5.81 -9.51
C VAL A 97 12.45 4.74 -9.73
N GLY A 98 13.54 5.10 -10.38
CA GLY A 98 14.60 4.15 -10.72
C GLY A 98 14.22 3.23 -11.87
N THR A 99 14.87 2.08 -11.93
CA THR A 99 14.70 1.08 -12.98
C THR A 99 14.58 -0.33 -12.39
N MET A 100 14.10 -1.26 -13.18
CA MET A 100 13.96 -2.68 -12.82
C MET A 100 15.27 -3.36 -12.38
N SER A 101 16.42 -2.80 -12.75
CA SER A 101 17.75 -3.32 -12.34
C SER A 101 18.21 -2.81 -10.96
N ASP A 102 17.56 -1.79 -10.40
CA ASP A 102 17.96 -1.22 -9.12
C ASP A 102 17.69 -2.17 -7.96
N ARG A 103 18.57 -2.13 -6.94
CA ARG A 103 18.48 -2.98 -5.75
C ARG A 103 18.67 -2.19 -4.45
N GLY A 104 18.90 -0.89 -4.53
CA GLY A 104 19.08 0.00 -3.38
C GLY A 104 17.74 0.51 -2.84
N LEU A 105 17.75 1.01 -1.60
CA LEU A 105 16.55 1.51 -0.93
C LEU A 105 16.11 2.91 -1.40
N TYR A 106 16.97 3.65 -2.11
CA TYR A 106 16.79 5.05 -2.47
C TYR A 106 16.18 5.26 -3.87
N THR A 107 15.69 4.18 -4.50
CA THR A 107 14.83 4.24 -5.68
C THR A 107 13.60 3.39 -5.41
N PHE A 108 12.47 3.74 -6.05
CA PHE A 108 11.22 3.02 -5.80
C PHE A 108 11.30 1.56 -6.24
N TYR A 109 11.83 1.29 -7.46
CA TYR A 109 12.06 -0.08 -7.93
C TYR A 109 12.97 -0.87 -6.99
N GLY A 110 14.11 -0.28 -6.61
CA GLY A 110 15.06 -0.95 -5.71
C GLY A 110 14.48 -1.25 -4.35
N ALA A 111 13.72 -0.31 -3.78
CA ALA A 111 13.04 -0.47 -2.50
C ALA A 111 11.93 -1.54 -2.56
N CYS A 112 11.18 -1.62 -3.67
CA CYS A 112 10.20 -2.69 -3.88
C CYS A 112 10.89 -4.07 -3.94
N HIS A 113 12.03 -4.17 -4.65
CA HIS A 113 12.83 -5.41 -4.68
C HIS A 113 13.32 -5.82 -3.29
N SER A 114 13.86 -4.86 -2.54
CA SER A 114 14.33 -5.08 -1.16
C SER A 114 13.20 -5.56 -0.26
N LEU A 115 12.03 -4.91 -0.35
CA LEU A 115 10.86 -5.26 0.45
C LEU A 115 10.37 -6.68 0.14
N CYS A 116 10.27 -7.05 -1.14
CA CYS A 116 9.91 -8.42 -1.55
C CYS A 116 10.87 -9.45 -0.95
N GLN A 117 12.19 -9.22 -1.07
CA GLN A 117 13.20 -10.13 -0.52
C GLN A 117 13.12 -10.23 1.01
N THR A 118 12.98 -9.10 1.69
CA THR A 118 12.83 -9.05 3.16
C THR A 118 11.63 -9.87 3.62
N LEU A 119 10.47 -9.68 2.97
CA LEU A 119 9.25 -10.40 3.33
C LEU A 119 9.34 -11.89 3.04
N ILE A 120 9.90 -12.29 1.89
CA ILE A 120 10.09 -13.71 1.55
C ILE A 120 11.01 -14.39 2.59
N ASN A 121 12.11 -13.75 2.98
CA ASN A 121 13.03 -14.29 3.97
C ASN A 121 12.41 -14.40 5.36
N LYS A 122 11.62 -13.39 5.76
CA LYS A 122 10.97 -13.36 7.07
C LYS A 122 9.78 -14.34 7.15
N TYR A 123 9.03 -14.49 6.07
CA TYR A 123 7.79 -15.26 6.01
C TYR A 123 7.83 -16.38 4.95
N PRO A 124 8.77 -17.33 5.04
CA PRO A 124 9.01 -18.32 3.97
C PRO A 124 7.83 -19.28 3.75
N THR A 125 6.93 -19.40 4.72
CA THR A 125 5.75 -20.29 4.67
C THR A 125 4.42 -19.55 4.60
N SER A 126 4.45 -18.21 4.71
CA SER A 126 3.25 -17.39 4.68
C SER A 126 2.92 -16.94 3.25
N ARG A 127 1.68 -16.60 3.01
CA ARG A 127 1.27 -15.96 1.76
C ARG A 127 1.60 -14.48 1.83
N ILE A 128 2.40 -13.99 0.90
CA ILE A 128 2.66 -12.55 0.72
C ILE A 128 1.81 -12.06 -0.45
N VAL A 129 1.15 -10.92 -0.29
CA VAL A 129 0.29 -10.29 -1.30
C VAL A 129 0.58 -8.79 -1.32
N PHE A 130 0.78 -8.22 -2.50
CA PHE A 130 0.88 -6.78 -2.67
C PHE A 130 -0.42 -6.22 -3.22
N MET A 131 -0.73 -4.97 -2.86
CA MET A 131 -1.83 -4.20 -3.43
C MET A 131 -1.27 -2.98 -4.14
N THR A 132 -1.79 -2.66 -5.32
CA THR A 132 -1.45 -1.41 -5.99
C THR A 132 -2.09 -0.22 -5.28
N PRO A 133 -1.49 0.99 -5.36
CA PRO A 133 -2.14 2.22 -4.93
C PRO A 133 -3.54 2.38 -5.55
N LEU A 134 -4.43 3.06 -4.83
CA LEU A 134 -5.71 3.54 -5.39
C LEU A 134 -5.48 4.72 -6.33
N HIS A 135 -6.46 5.00 -7.17
CA HIS A 135 -6.58 6.30 -7.82
C HIS A 135 -6.67 7.42 -6.78
N ARG A 136 -6.16 8.59 -7.13
CA ARG A 136 -6.20 9.79 -6.28
C ARG A 136 -6.30 11.05 -7.12
N LEU A 137 -6.70 12.17 -6.51
CA LEU A 137 -6.61 13.45 -7.19
C LEU A 137 -5.15 13.79 -7.53
N CYS A 138 -4.97 14.48 -8.65
CA CYS A 138 -3.66 14.92 -9.15
C CYS A 138 -2.69 13.76 -9.46
N GLU A 139 -3.17 12.56 -9.73
CA GLU A 139 -2.37 11.37 -10.02
C GLU A 139 -1.53 11.45 -11.30
N ASP A 140 -1.92 12.34 -12.23
CA ASP A 140 -1.20 12.59 -13.49
C ASP A 140 -0.12 13.67 -13.36
N LEU A 141 -0.02 14.32 -12.20
CA LEU A 141 1.02 15.33 -11.98
C LEU A 141 2.40 14.69 -11.97
N VAL A 142 3.22 15.24 -12.83
CA VAL A 142 4.63 14.95 -12.92
C VAL A 142 5.33 15.61 -11.74
N GLY A 143 6.13 14.85 -10.95
CA GLY A 143 6.77 15.39 -9.76
C GLY A 143 5.98 15.24 -8.44
N GLY A 144 4.80 14.60 -8.49
CA GLY A 144 3.95 14.40 -7.32
C GLY A 144 3.27 15.66 -6.82
N THR A 145 2.54 15.54 -5.73
CA THR A 145 1.73 16.64 -5.17
C THR A 145 2.54 17.65 -4.34
N ALA A 146 3.71 17.29 -3.86
CA ALA A 146 4.57 18.15 -3.04
C ALA A 146 5.78 18.71 -3.78
N GLN A 147 5.94 18.45 -5.06
CA GLN A 147 7.03 18.95 -5.93
C GLN A 147 8.43 18.73 -5.35
N LEU A 148 8.63 17.68 -4.55
CA LEU A 148 9.91 17.36 -3.92
C LEU A 148 10.86 16.61 -4.86
N LYS A 149 10.35 16.09 -5.97
CA LYS A 149 11.13 15.31 -6.94
C LYS A 149 11.83 16.26 -7.90
N LYS A 150 13.16 16.20 -7.92
CA LYS A 150 13.99 17.09 -8.75
C LYS A 150 14.27 16.54 -10.15
N ASP A 151 14.25 15.22 -10.31
CA ASP A 151 14.78 14.58 -11.52
C ASP A 151 13.82 13.59 -12.19
N ILE A 152 12.63 13.35 -11.67
CA ILE A 152 11.68 12.42 -12.24
C ILE A 152 10.27 12.87 -12.08
N ASP A 153 9.78 13.06 -13.20
CA ASP A 153 8.44 13.36 -13.53
C ASP A 153 7.71 12.08 -13.90
N ALA A 154 7.09 11.47 -12.92
CA ALA A 154 6.34 10.26 -13.15
C ALA A 154 4.95 10.36 -12.50
N PRO A 155 3.88 10.13 -13.27
CA PRO A 155 2.53 10.01 -12.72
C PRO A 155 2.41 8.78 -11.82
N LEU A 156 1.36 8.73 -10.99
CA LEU A 156 1.11 7.61 -10.07
C LEU A 156 1.16 6.25 -10.78
N LYS A 157 0.67 6.21 -12.02
CA LYS A 157 0.64 4.97 -12.81
C LYS A 157 2.02 4.31 -12.96
N VAL A 158 3.09 5.08 -13.03
CA VAL A 158 4.45 4.53 -13.13
C VAL A 158 4.83 3.77 -11.85
N TYR A 159 4.42 4.26 -10.69
CA TYR A 159 4.60 3.56 -9.41
C TYR A 159 3.75 2.30 -9.32
N VAL A 160 2.52 2.35 -9.83
CA VAL A 160 1.64 1.18 -9.94
C VAL A 160 2.29 0.09 -10.81
N ASP A 161 2.80 0.47 -11.98
CA ASP A 161 3.43 -0.47 -12.90
C ASP A 161 4.74 -1.05 -12.30
N ALA A 162 5.53 -0.25 -11.60
CA ALA A 162 6.72 -0.73 -10.90
C ALA A 162 6.40 -1.82 -9.86
N ILE A 163 5.33 -1.64 -9.07
CA ILE A 163 4.87 -2.68 -8.14
C ILE A 163 4.48 -3.96 -8.89
N ARG A 164 3.72 -3.85 -9.98
CA ARG A 164 3.32 -5.00 -10.81
C ARG A 164 4.52 -5.77 -11.36
N GLU A 165 5.49 -5.05 -11.92
CA GLU A 165 6.69 -5.63 -12.51
C GLU A 165 7.57 -6.31 -11.46
N VAL A 166 7.84 -5.63 -10.34
CA VAL A 166 8.70 -6.17 -9.29
C VAL A 166 8.07 -7.40 -8.64
N THR A 167 6.79 -7.34 -8.26
CA THR A 167 6.12 -8.49 -7.63
C THR A 167 6.08 -9.71 -8.55
N ALA A 168 5.91 -9.51 -9.86
CA ALA A 168 5.97 -10.59 -10.85
C ALA A 168 7.32 -11.32 -10.85
N CYS A 169 8.45 -10.61 -10.65
CA CYS A 169 9.78 -11.23 -10.56
C CYS A 169 9.93 -12.19 -9.39
N TYR A 170 9.15 -12.00 -8.33
CA TYR A 170 9.18 -12.85 -7.14
C TYR A 170 8.00 -13.82 -7.07
N SER A 171 7.18 -13.88 -8.12
CA SER A 171 5.94 -14.68 -8.15
C SER A 171 5.00 -14.35 -6.98
N ILE A 172 5.03 -13.10 -6.51
CA ILE A 172 4.14 -12.60 -5.47
C ILE A 172 2.82 -12.16 -6.12
N PRO A 173 1.67 -12.69 -5.68
CA PRO A 173 0.38 -12.27 -6.20
C PRO A 173 0.08 -10.81 -5.85
N ILE A 174 -0.65 -10.15 -6.75
CA ILE A 174 -1.06 -8.75 -6.60
C ILE A 174 -2.58 -8.64 -6.61
N ILE A 175 -3.10 -7.76 -5.74
CA ILE A 175 -4.48 -7.27 -5.82
C ILE A 175 -4.42 -5.89 -6.45
N ASP A 176 -4.86 -5.80 -7.68
CA ASP A 176 -4.75 -4.58 -8.49
C ASP A 176 -5.88 -3.60 -8.19
N LEU A 177 -5.76 -2.90 -7.06
CA LEU A 177 -6.77 -1.92 -6.63
C LEU A 177 -6.85 -0.71 -7.55
N TYR A 178 -5.75 -0.33 -8.21
CA TYR A 178 -5.76 0.72 -9.22
C TYR A 178 -6.75 0.40 -10.36
N ALA A 179 -6.75 -0.84 -10.82
CA ALA A 179 -7.61 -1.27 -11.92
C ALA A 179 -9.02 -1.71 -11.48
N THR A 180 -9.20 -2.16 -10.22
CA THR A 180 -10.41 -2.92 -9.85
C THR A 180 -11.18 -2.37 -8.66
N SER A 181 -10.67 -1.35 -7.93
CA SER A 181 -11.34 -0.86 -6.72
C SER A 181 -12.65 -0.12 -6.99
N GLY A 182 -12.83 0.47 -8.16
CA GLY A 182 -13.95 1.38 -8.46
C GLY A 182 -13.87 2.74 -7.76
N LEU A 183 -12.79 3.01 -7.01
CA LEU A 183 -12.58 4.26 -6.27
C LEU A 183 -11.76 5.23 -7.11
N GLN A 184 -12.42 5.99 -8.00
CA GLN A 184 -11.79 6.99 -8.87
C GLN A 184 -12.24 8.41 -8.50
N PRO A 185 -11.49 9.15 -7.65
CA PRO A 185 -11.90 10.45 -7.13
C PRO A 185 -11.87 11.60 -8.17
N ASN A 186 -11.35 11.37 -9.38
CA ASN A 186 -11.51 12.32 -10.48
C ASN A 186 -12.94 12.31 -11.04
N VAL A 187 -13.81 11.42 -10.58
CA VAL A 187 -15.25 11.40 -10.84
C VAL A 187 -15.96 11.93 -9.59
N ASP A 188 -16.60 13.11 -9.70
CA ASP A 188 -17.15 13.87 -8.56
C ASP A 188 -18.03 13.02 -7.63
N VAL A 189 -18.96 12.23 -8.17
CA VAL A 189 -19.85 11.38 -7.37
C VAL A 189 -19.10 10.33 -6.55
N ILE A 190 -17.99 9.81 -7.06
CA ILE A 190 -17.12 8.86 -6.34
C ILE A 190 -16.35 9.59 -5.25
N LYS A 191 -15.77 10.75 -5.58
CA LYS A 191 -15.07 11.58 -4.61
C LYS A 191 -15.97 11.95 -3.44
N GLU A 192 -17.11 12.55 -3.70
CA GLU A 192 -18.04 13.02 -2.67
C GLU A 192 -18.51 11.89 -1.76
N LYS A 193 -18.77 10.72 -2.32
CA LYS A 193 -19.35 9.60 -1.59
C LYS A 193 -18.35 8.72 -0.86
N TYR A 194 -17.14 8.53 -1.42
CA TYR A 194 -16.21 7.50 -0.95
C TYR A 194 -14.80 8.00 -0.63
N VAL A 195 -14.32 9.09 -1.27
CA VAL A 195 -12.93 9.59 -1.14
C VAL A 195 -12.93 11.11 -1.05
N PRO A 196 -13.55 11.70 -0.02
CA PRO A 196 -13.91 13.12 0.02
C PRO A 196 -12.75 14.11 -0.09
N ASP A 197 -11.57 13.76 0.40
CA ASP A 197 -10.35 14.56 0.25
C ASP A 197 -9.56 14.25 -1.04
N GLY A 198 -10.04 13.27 -1.82
CA GLY A 198 -9.41 12.84 -3.07
C GLY A 198 -8.23 11.89 -2.90
N LEU A 199 -7.98 11.39 -1.69
CA LEU A 199 -6.89 10.46 -1.37
C LEU A 199 -7.33 9.34 -0.41
N HIS A 200 -7.99 9.70 0.70
CA HIS A 200 -8.32 8.76 1.76
C HIS A 200 -9.80 8.33 1.65
N PRO A 201 -10.06 7.04 1.48
CA PRO A 201 -11.42 6.53 1.54
C PRO A 201 -12.06 6.79 2.92
N ASN A 202 -13.34 7.16 2.94
CA ASN A 202 -14.13 7.22 4.16
C ASN A 202 -14.68 5.83 4.53
N ASP A 203 -15.55 5.73 5.54
CA ASP A 203 -16.15 4.46 5.98
C ASP A 203 -16.75 3.66 4.82
N ALA A 204 -17.50 4.32 3.94
CA ALA A 204 -18.12 3.68 2.79
C ALA A 204 -17.09 3.22 1.74
N GLY A 205 -16.01 3.99 1.55
CA GLY A 205 -14.88 3.60 0.70
C GLY A 205 -14.12 2.40 1.29
N HIS A 206 -13.92 2.35 2.61
CA HIS A 206 -13.30 1.20 3.28
C HIS A 206 -14.17 -0.06 3.22
N GLU A 207 -15.49 0.04 3.20
CA GLU A 207 -16.39 -1.10 2.94
C GLU A 207 -16.17 -1.68 1.54
N ILE A 208 -16.05 -0.82 0.52
CA ILE A 208 -15.73 -1.27 -0.85
C ILE A 208 -14.36 -1.96 -0.88
N LEU A 209 -13.34 -1.36 -0.26
CA LEU A 209 -12.01 -1.96 -0.19
C LEU A 209 -12.05 -3.34 0.48
N ALA A 210 -12.77 -3.47 1.60
CA ALA A 210 -12.89 -4.73 2.32
C ALA A 210 -13.49 -5.82 1.44
N GLU A 211 -14.52 -5.52 0.66
CA GLU A 211 -15.14 -6.45 -0.26
C GLU A 211 -14.21 -6.86 -1.41
N VAL A 212 -13.61 -5.88 -2.09
CA VAL A 212 -12.71 -6.14 -3.23
C VAL A 212 -11.50 -6.95 -2.79
N ILE A 213 -10.86 -6.57 -1.67
CA ILE A 213 -9.67 -7.24 -1.15
C ILE A 213 -10.01 -8.65 -0.70
N ALA A 214 -11.11 -8.85 0.04
CA ALA A 214 -11.50 -10.18 0.50
C ALA A 214 -11.82 -11.13 -0.66
N ASN A 215 -12.56 -10.67 -1.67
CA ASN A 215 -12.87 -11.46 -2.86
C ASN A 215 -11.60 -11.87 -3.62
N ALA A 216 -10.64 -10.95 -3.75
CA ALA A 216 -9.35 -11.26 -4.36
C ALA A 216 -8.56 -12.28 -3.53
N LEU A 217 -8.49 -12.11 -2.20
CA LEU A 217 -7.81 -13.05 -1.30
C LEU A 217 -8.44 -14.45 -1.34
N LEU A 218 -9.76 -14.55 -1.40
CA LEU A 218 -10.47 -15.84 -1.53
C LEU A 218 -10.12 -16.57 -2.82
N SER A 219 -9.79 -15.82 -3.89
CA SER A 219 -9.43 -16.36 -5.21
C SER A 219 -7.98 -16.81 -5.34
N LEU A 220 -7.10 -16.40 -4.40
CA LEU A 220 -5.69 -16.81 -4.31
C LEU A 220 -5.56 -18.17 -3.59
#